data_1b6b44744eec0670af1d64affce375fe
#
_entry.id   1b6b44744eec0670af1d64affce375fe
#
_cell.length_a   1.000
_cell.length_b   1.000
_cell.length_c   1.000
_cell.angle_alpha   90.00
_cell.angle_beta   90.00
_cell.angle_gamma   90.00
#
_symmetry.space_group_name_H-M   'P 1'
#
loop_
_entity.id
_entity.type
_entity.pdbx_description
1 polymer ?
#
loop_
_entity_poly.entity_id
_entity_poly.type
_entity_poly.pdbx_seq_one_letter_code
_entity_poly.pdbx_strand_id
1 'polypeptide(L)'
;MSALVYTPKEDLIPIVNNLRQQFNTGITKNITFRKQQLKNLIRFAEENSEAIEAALWKDLRKHKMECGVGEISPIVDDCHFLIKNLDKFSSPTYTKKRFLMNAADKTYIRKEAKGVVLVIGAWNYPINLLLMPVVGAIAAGNCVLIKPSEVSQHTAELIARVLPKYLDERVYTVVNGGVDETTILLEQKFDHIFYTGNGMVGKIVMTAAAKHLTPVTLELGGKSPAIIAPDADLAVSVNRLIWGKFFNNGQTCVAPDYVLITKDRVEPFIEAVRKTLIEYYGDEPQKSGSYGRIVSNRQFDRLKGLLDHFDQKSIVIGGQTDRDDLFIAPTIISPVSPNDAHIMQQEIFGPILPIIPVEDMDEAIEVVNTRDHPLAMYIFSSKASTYNKILDRTSSGGVLVNDTLMHLQELSLPFGGVGPSGTGGYHGKASFDIFTHERSTMVKSAAMESLNSTRYPPYTNDKYKLLSFMVYGFPASIGAKIKTFFAVLVVSYRIFLGKESE
;
A
#
# COMPACT_ATOMS: atom_id res chain seq x y z
N MET A 1 -2.58 29.97 -13.73
CA MET A 1 -3.26 29.07 -12.79
C MET A 1 -3.45 29.83 -11.49
N SER A 2 -4.61 29.64 -10.82
CA SER A 2 -4.87 30.18 -9.50
C SER A 2 -3.93 29.54 -8.48
N ALA A 3 -3.61 30.28 -7.43
CA ALA A 3 -2.90 29.72 -6.28
C ALA A 3 -3.80 28.64 -5.62
N LEU A 4 -3.20 27.64 -4.99
CA LEU A 4 -3.95 26.64 -4.22
C LEU A 4 -4.75 27.33 -3.10
N VAL A 5 -6.07 27.13 -3.14
CA VAL A 5 -6.98 27.67 -2.12
C VAL A 5 -7.32 26.54 -1.15
N TYR A 6 -7.16 26.81 0.14
CA TYR A 6 -7.54 25.85 1.18
C TYR A 6 -9.04 25.90 1.43
N THR A 7 -9.60 24.76 1.75
CA THR A 7 -11.00 24.65 2.18
C THR A 7 -11.17 25.40 3.51
N PRO A 8 -12.18 26.27 3.66
CA PRO A 8 -12.43 26.96 4.93
C PRO A 8 -12.56 25.98 6.10
N LYS A 9 -11.92 26.30 7.23
CA LYS A 9 -11.88 25.41 8.40
C LYS A 9 -13.29 25.11 8.95
N GLU A 10 -14.19 26.07 8.86
CA GLU A 10 -15.60 25.95 9.26
C GLU A 10 -16.39 24.95 8.42
N ASP A 11 -15.96 24.67 7.19
CA ASP A 11 -16.66 23.73 6.28
C ASP A 11 -16.24 22.26 6.50
N LEU A 12 -15.09 22.01 7.14
CA LEU A 12 -14.50 20.66 7.26
C LEU A 12 -15.42 19.70 8.01
N ILE A 13 -15.95 20.11 9.17
CA ILE A 13 -16.84 19.28 9.98
C ILE A 13 -18.20 19.05 9.26
N PRO A 14 -18.86 20.09 8.71
CA PRO A 14 -20.05 19.90 7.86
C PRO A 14 -19.84 18.91 6.71
N ILE A 15 -18.70 18.95 6.01
CA ILE A 15 -18.39 18.01 4.92
C ILE A 15 -18.35 16.57 5.43
N VAL A 16 -17.65 16.29 6.54
CA VAL A 16 -17.57 14.94 7.12
C VAL A 16 -18.96 14.46 7.54
N ASN A 17 -19.78 15.32 8.16
CA ASN A 17 -21.13 14.99 8.56
C ASN A 17 -22.03 14.70 7.36
N ASN A 18 -21.92 15.46 6.27
CA ASN A 18 -22.65 15.21 5.04
C ASN A 18 -22.27 13.85 4.44
N LEU A 19 -20.98 13.54 4.32
CA LEU A 19 -20.54 12.23 3.82
C LEU A 19 -21.13 11.08 4.65
N ARG A 20 -21.21 11.23 5.98
CA ARG A 20 -21.83 10.25 6.87
C ARG A 20 -23.34 10.11 6.62
N GLN A 21 -24.03 11.21 6.44
CA GLN A 21 -25.46 11.18 6.09
C GLN A 21 -25.67 10.48 4.76
N GLN A 22 -24.89 10.81 3.73
CA GLN A 22 -25.00 10.18 2.41
C GLN A 22 -24.68 8.69 2.44
N PHE A 23 -23.66 8.27 3.19
CA PHE A 23 -23.37 6.85 3.40
C PHE A 23 -24.59 6.10 3.99
N ASN A 24 -25.27 6.71 4.96
CA ASN A 24 -26.44 6.12 5.63
C ASN A 24 -27.66 6.00 4.68
N THR A 25 -27.74 6.78 3.60
CA THR A 25 -28.79 6.60 2.57
C THR A 25 -28.63 5.28 1.81
N GLY A 26 -27.42 4.71 1.81
CA GLY A 26 -27.10 3.48 1.09
C GLY A 26 -26.85 3.68 -0.42
N ILE A 27 -26.70 4.90 -0.91
CA ILE A 27 -26.47 5.21 -2.34
C ILE A 27 -25.25 4.45 -2.87
N THR A 28 -24.17 4.34 -2.08
CA THR A 28 -22.95 3.65 -2.46
C THR A 28 -23.04 2.10 -2.42
N LYS A 29 -24.15 1.53 -1.92
CA LYS A 29 -24.39 0.07 -1.95
C LYS A 29 -24.68 -0.44 -3.36
N ASN A 30 -25.18 0.42 -4.24
CA ASN A 30 -25.53 0.07 -5.61
C ASN A 30 -24.24 -0.18 -6.44
N ILE A 31 -24.05 -1.41 -6.91
CA ILE A 31 -22.85 -1.81 -7.71
C ILE A 31 -22.79 -1.04 -9.03
N THR A 32 -23.93 -0.77 -9.68
CA THR A 32 -23.97 0.01 -10.93
C THR A 32 -23.49 1.44 -10.68
N PHE A 33 -23.87 2.06 -9.57
CA PHE A 33 -23.39 3.38 -9.16
C PHE A 33 -21.86 3.37 -8.98
N ARG A 34 -21.31 2.39 -8.24
CA ARG A 34 -19.85 2.28 -8.04
C ARG A 34 -19.10 2.12 -9.36
N LYS A 35 -19.56 1.20 -10.24
CA LYS A 35 -19.00 1.01 -11.57
C LYS A 35 -19.03 2.30 -12.41
N GLN A 36 -20.09 3.09 -12.29
CA GLN A 36 -20.18 4.36 -13.00
C GLN A 36 -19.17 5.37 -12.47
N GLN A 37 -18.97 5.46 -11.15
CA GLN A 37 -17.94 6.34 -10.55
C GLN A 37 -16.53 5.93 -10.96
N LEU A 38 -16.21 4.62 -11.01
CA LEU A 38 -14.93 4.14 -11.52
C LEU A 38 -14.73 4.48 -13.01
N LYS A 39 -15.77 4.36 -13.85
CA LYS A 39 -15.72 4.81 -15.25
C LYS A 39 -15.49 6.32 -15.36
N ASN A 40 -16.06 7.08 -14.47
CA ASN A 40 -15.86 8.52 -14.42
C ASN A 40 -14.42 8.90 -14.01
N LEU A 41 -13.77 8.11 -13.14
CA LEU A 41 -12.35 8.27 -12.83
C LEU A 41 -11.45 7.96 -14.03
N ILE A 42 -11.76 6.94 -14.82
CA ILE A 42 -11.07 6.66 -16.08
C ILE A 42 -11.18 7.88 -16.99
N ARG A 43 -12.39 8.40 -17.19
CA ARG A 43 -12.61 9.60 -18.01
C ARG A 43 -11.87 10.82 -17.46
N PHE A 44 -11.86 11.02 -16.14
CA PHE A 44 -11.06 12.09 -15.52
C PHE A 44 -9.59 11.98 -15.91
N ALA A 45 -9.01 10.79 -15.78
CA ALA A 45 -7.59 10.56 -16.07
C ALA A 45 -7.25 10.74 -17.56
N GLU A 46 -8.10 10.21 -18.46
CA GLU A 46 -7.88 10.26 -19.91
C GLU A 46 -8.18 11.65 -20.51
N GLU A 47 -9.33 12.24 -20.16
CA GLU A 47 -9.75 13.54 -20.71
C GLU A 47 -8.92 14.72 -20.19
N ASN A 48 -8.19 14.55 -19.08
CA ASN A 48 -7.37 15.61 -18.49
C ASN A 48 -5.85 15.27 -18.48
N SER A 49 -5.40 14.29 -19.25
CA SER A 49 -4.00 13.84 -19.27
C SER A 49 -3.02 14.98 -19.49
N GLU A 50 -3.27 15.85 -20.48
CA GLU A 50 -2.41 17.02 -20.76
C GLU A 50 -2.39 18.04 -19.60
N ALA A 51 -3.53 18.25 -18.93
CA ALA A 51 -3.59 19.15 -17.78
C ALA A 51 -2.87 18.57 -16.55
N ILE A 52 -2.96 17.24 -16.37
CA ILE A 52 -2.22 16.48 -15.33
C ILE A 52 -0.72 16.59 -15.61
N GLU A 53 -0.27 16.32 -16.84
CA GLU A 53 1.13 16.44 -17.24
C GLU A 53 1.66 17.88 -17.00
N ALA A 54 0.89 18.90 -17.37
CA ALA A 54 1.26 20.29 -17.15
C ALA A 54 1.36 20.67 -15.65
N ALA A 55 0.50 20.11 -14.79
CA ALA A 55 0.56 20.33 -13.34
C ALA A 55 1.78 19.63 -12.72
N LEU A 56 2.02 18.37 -13.08
CA LEU A 56 3.17 17.57 -12.64
C LEU A 56 4.51 18.14 -13.11
N TRP A 57 4.54 18.70 -14.31
CA TRP A 57 5.72 19.43 -14.79
C TRP A 57 6.02 20.65 -13.92
N LYS A 58 5.01 21.38 -13.46
CA LYS A 58 5.20 22.55 -12.60
C LYS A 58 5.62 22.19 -11.18
N ASP A 59 5.07 21.11 -10.64
CA ASP A 59 5.38 20.67 -9.29
C ASP A 59 6.73 19.94 -9.19
N LEU A 60 7.09 19.10 -10.19
CA LEU A 60 8.21 18.15 -10.12
C LEU A 60 9.10 18.13 -11.36
N ARG A 61 8.80 18.93 -12.42
CA ARG A 61 9.41 18.79 -13.75
C ARG A 61 9.34 17.35 -14.29
N LYS A 62 8.29 16.64 -13.92
CA LYS A 62 8.09 15.23 -14.30
C LYS A 62 7.83 15.11 -15.80
N HIS A 63 8.62 14.28 -16.50
CA HIS A 63 8.45 14.06 -17.93
C HIS A 63 7.12 13.34 -18.21
N LYS A 64 6.48 13.62 -19.36
CA LYS A 64 5.18 13.03 -19.75
C LYS A 64 5.16 11.50 -19.71
N MET A 65 6.29 10.84 -20.01
CA MET A 65 6.39 9.38 -19.93
C MET A 65 6.28 8.90 -18.47
N GLU A 66 6.94 9.58 -17.53
CA GLU A 66 6.82 9.30 -16.10
C GLU A 66 5.39 9.58 -15.60
N CYS A 67 4.75 10.63 -16.11
CA CYS A 67 3.35 10.93 -15.81
C CYS A 67 2.42 9.80 -16.28
N GLY A 68 2.60 9.34 -17.52
CA GLY A 68 1.80 8.25 -18.08
C GLY A 68 1.94 6.96 -17.28
N VAL A 69 3.18 6.51 -17.09
CA VAL A 69 3.47 5.23 -16.44
C VAL A 69 3.26 5.27 -14.92
N GLY A 70 3.69 6.35 -14.27
CA GLY A 70 3.70 6.43 -12.80
C GLY A 70 2.44 7.01 -12.18
N GLU A 71 1.62 7.78 -12.93
CA GLU A 71 0.49 8.52 -12.36
C GLU A 71 -0.86 8.11 -12.97
N ILE A 72 -0.95 8.03 -14.31
CA ILE A 72 -2.23 7.89 -15.01
C ILE A 72 -2.59 6.41 -15.24
N SER A 73 -1.69 5.65 -15.88
CA SER A 73 -1.97 4.27 -16.28
C SER A 73 -2.38 3.34 -15.13
N PRO A 74 -1.75 3.41 -13.93
CA PRO A 74 -2.15 2.53 -12.82
C PRO A 74 -3.59 2.75 -12.38
N ILE A 75 -4.06 4.01 -12.36
CA ILE A 75 -5.44 4.34 -11.98
C ILE A 75 -6.44 3.78 -12.98
N VAL A 76 -6.16 3.95 -14.27
CA VAL A 76 -7.01 3.46 -15.36
C VAL A 76 -7.08 1.94 -15.31
N ASP A 77 -5.95 1.26 -15.16
CA ASP A 77 -5.87 -0.20 -15.11
C ASP A 77 -6.60 -0.78 -13.89
N ASP A 78 -6.37 -0.22 -12.69
CA ASP A 78 -7.05 -0.70 -11.47
C ASP A 78 -8.57 -0.45 -11.53
N CYS A 79 -9.01 0.67 -12.11
CA CYS A 79 -10.43 0.91 -12.38
C CYS A 79 -11.01 -0.18 -13.28
N HIS A 80 -10.37 -0.52 -14.40
CA HIS A 80 -10.80 -1.58 -15.30
C HIS A 80 -10.86 -2.94 -14.61
N PHE A 81 -9.81 -3.28 -13.86
CA PHE A 81 -9.75 -4.52 -13.10
C PHE A 81 -10.91 -4.62 -12.09
N LEU A 82 -11.16 -3.55 -11.32
CA LEU A 82 -12.22 -3.56 -10.31
C LEU A 82 -13.61 -3.55 -10.96
N ILE A 83 -13.85 -2.78 -12.01
CA ILE A 83 -15.13 -2.81 -12.75
C ILE A 83 -15.45 -4.22 -13.21
N LYS A 84 -14.48 -4.94 -13.76
CA LYS A 84 -14.63 -6.32 -14.25
C LYS A 84 -14.95 -7.31 -13.14
N ASN A 85 -14.36 -7.12 -11.95
CA ASN A 85 -14.42 -8.10 -10.87
C ASN A 85 -15.41 -7.73 -9.75
N LEU A 86 -16.02 -6.53 -9.79
CA LEU A 86 -16.77 -5.98 -8.66
C LEU A 86 -17.97 -6.83 -8.24
N ASP A 87 -18.71 -7.42 -9.19
CA ASP A 87 -19.83 -8.32 -8.87
C ASP A 87 -19.35 -9.54 -8.09
N LYS A 88 -18.23 -10.12 -8.50
CA LYS A 88 -17.62 -11.27 -7.82
C LYS A 88 -17.13 -10.91 -6.42
N PHE A 89 -16.42 -9.79 -6.29
CA PHE A 89 -15.86 -9.37 -5.00
C PHE A 89 -16.94 -8.96 -3.99
N SER A 90 -18.05 -8.39 -4.47
CA SER A 90 -19.18 -7.98 -3.64
C SER A 90 -20.15 -9.12 -3.28
N SER A 91 -20.02 -10.27 -3.96
CA SER A 91 -20.88 -11.42 -3.71
C SER A 91 -20.52 -12.11 -2.40
N PRO A 92 -21.52 -12.68 -1.68
CA PRO A 92 -21.25 -13.47 -0.49
C PRO A 92 -20.36 -14.68 -0.77
N THR A 93 -19.34 -14.88 0.07
CA THR A 93 -18.45 -16.04 -0.01
C THR A 93 -18.95 -17.13 0.95
N TYR A 94 -19.49 -18.22 0.41
CA TYR A 94 -19.97 -19.34 1.22
C TYR A 94 -18.79 -20.13 1.79
N THR A 95 -18.91 -20.49 3.09
CA THR A 95 -17.86 -21.21 3.83
C THR A 95 -18.19 -22.70 3.97
N LYS A 96 -17.14 -23.53 4.06
CA LYS A 96 -17.30 -24.96 4.43
C LYS A 96 -17.63 -25.06 5.91
N LYS A 97 -18.71 -25.81 6.21
CA LYS A 97 -19.10 -26.07 7.59
C LYS A 97 -18.14 -27.07 8.24
N ARG A 98 -17.77 -26.80 9.48
CA ARG A 98 -16.84 -27.64 10.23
C ARG A 98 -17.54 -28.57 11.21
N PHE A 99 -18.76 -28.21 11.66
CA PHE A 99 -19.52 -28.96 12.65
C PHE A 99 -20.76 -29.56 12.01
N LEU A 100 -21.03 -30.83 12.35
CA LEU A 100 -22.18 -31.57 11.82
C LEU A 100 -23.51 -30.90 12.21
N MET A 101 -23.60 -30.35 13.43
CA MET A 101 -24.79 -29.64 13.89
C MET A 101 -25.19 -28.42 13.03
N ASN A 102 -24.24 -27.88 12.22
CA ASN A 102 -24.48 -26.77 11.32
C ASN A 102 -24.65 -27.22 9.85
N ALA A 103 -24.77 -28.52 9.59
CA ALA A 103 -24.76 -29.05 8.21
C ALA A 103 -25.89 -28.47 7.34
N ALA A 104 -27.06 -28.22 7.92
CA ALA A 104 -28.23 -27.66 7.24
C ALA A 104 -28.23 -26.12 7.18
N ASP A 105 -27.35 -25.44 7.91
CA ASP A 105 -27.34 -23.98 7.99
C ASP A 105 -26.66 -23.35 6.78
N LYS A 106 -26.93 -22.06 6.52
CA LYS A 106 -26.18 -21.27 5.53
C LYS A 106 -25.12 -20.45 6.27
N THR A 107 -23.85 -20.62 5.89
CA THR A 107 -22.73 -19.86 6.43
C THR A 107 -21.98 -19.15 5.30
N TYR A 108 -21.82 -17.85 5.43
CA TYR A 108 -21.16 -17.03 4.41
C TYR A 108 -20.56 -15.75 5.01
N ILE A 109 -19.61 -15.19 4.29
CA ILE A 109 -19.00 -13.89 4.58
C ILE A 109 -19.61 -12.87 3.61
N ARG A 110 -20.13 -11.76 4.16
CA ARG A 110 -20.56 -10.59 3.39
C ARG A 110 -19.46 -9.56 3.44
N LYS A 111 -19.16 -8.99 2.28
CA LYS A 111 -18.27 -7.82 2.17
C LYS A 111 -19.13 -6.56 2.31
N GLU A 112 -18.88 -5.77 3.33
CA GLU A 112 -19.62 -4.53 3.60
C GLU A 112 -18.64 -3.36 3.62
N ALA A 113 -19.02 -2.23 2.99
CA ALA A 113 -18.23 -1.00 3.06
C ALA A 113 -18.02 -0.58 4.53
N LYS A 114 -16.85 -0.08 4.86
CA LYS A 114 -16.53 0.40 6.22
C LYS A 114 -17.34 1.63 6.60
N GLY A 115 -17.52 2.58 5.68
CA GLY A 115 -18.28 3.81 5.96
C GLY A 115 -17.73 5.04 5.25
N VAL A 116 -17.32 6.04 6.03
CA VAL A 116 -16.67 7.26 5.55
C VAL A 116 -15.15 7.11 5.71
N VAL A 117 -14.43 7.22 4.61
CA VAL A 117 -12.98 7.03 4.54
C VAL A 117 -12.29 8.37 4.31
N LEU A 118 -11.20 8.63 5.02
CA LEU A 118 -10.28 9.73 4.74
C LEU A 118 -9.08 9.17 3.96
N VAL A 119 -8.79 9.75 2.79
CA VAL A 119 -7.59 9.44 2.00
C VAL A 119 -6.69 10.68 1.97
N ILE A 120 -5.48 10.56 2.49
CA ILE A 120 -4.46 11.62 2.50
C ILE A 120 -3.34 11.19 1.56
N GLY A 121 -3.21 11.89 0.42
CA GLY A 121 -2.22 11.59 -0.60
C GLY A 121 -0.86 12.24 -0.33
N ALA A 122 0.18 11.71 -1.00
CA ALA A 122 1.55 12.23 -0.95
C ALA A 122 1.86 13.11 -2.17
N TRP A 123 2.92 13.90 -2.06
CA TRP A 123 3.29 14.89 -3.06
C TRP A 123 4.14 14.36 -4.22
N ASN A 124 4.77 13.19 -4.06
CA ASN A 124 5.74 12.66 -5.03
C ASN A 124 5.11 11.95 -6.25
N TYR A 125 3.95 11.33 -6.05
CA TYR A 125 3.04 10.85 -7.10
C TYR A 125 1.63 11.33 -6.77
N PRO A 126 1.38 12.64 -6.93
CA PRO A 126 0.21 13.27 -6.30
C PRO A 126 -1.14 12.89 -6.93
N ILE A 127 -1.14 12.33 -8.13
CA ILE A 127 -2.34 11.75 -8.76
C ILE A 127 -2.50 10.28 -8.33
N ASN A 128 -1.46 9.46 -8.52
CA ASN A 128 -1.51 8.03 -8.24
C ASN A 128 -1.75 7.73 -6.76
N LEU A 129 -0.89 8.25 -5.87
CA LEU A 129 -0.96 7.94 -4.42
C LEU A 129 -2.19 8.55 -3.73
N LEU A 130 -2.91 9.44 -4.40
CA LEU A 130 -4.20 9.92 -3.94
C LEU A 130 -5.35 9.08 -4.51
N LEU A 131 -5.38 8.83 -5.83
CA LEU A 131 -6.54 8.26 -6.49
C LEU A 131 -6.58 6.73 -6.47
N MET A 132 -5.44 6.02 -6.40
CA MET A 132 -5.44 4.57 -6.28
C MET A 132 -6.18 4.08 -5.01
N PRO A 133 -5.94 4.62 -3.81
CA PRO A 133 -6.76 4.30 -2.64
C PRO A 133 -8.23 4.67 -2.82
N VAL A 134 -8.53 5.81 -3.49
CA VAL A 134 -9.91 6.24 -3.79
C VAL A 134 -10.62 5.24 -4.70
N VAL A 135 -9.94 4.69 -5.71
CA VAL A 135 -10.48 3.64 -6.59
C VAL A 135 -10.92 2.42 -5.75
N GLY A 136 -10.08 1.96 -4.84
CA GLY A 136 -10.42 0.86 -3.93
C GLY A 136 -11.60 1.18 -3.00
N ALA A 137 -11.62 2.38 -2.44
CA ALA A 137 -12.69 2.83 -1.55
C ALA A 137 -14.05 2.96 -2.26
N ILE A 138 -14.07 3.48 -3.50
CA ILE A 138 -15.27 3.52 -4.36
C ILE A 138 -15.76 2.11 -4.67
N ALA A 139 -14.86 1.23 -5.11
CA ALA A 139 -15.20 -0.17 -5.42
C ALA A 139 -15.81 -0.89 -4.21
N ALA A 140 -15.29 -0.66 -3.02
CA ALA A 140 -15.81 -1.21 -1.77
C ALA A 140 -17.15 -0.60 -1.34
N GLY A 141 -17.53 0.58 -1.87
CA GLY A 141 -18.80 1.25 -1.57
C GLY A 141 -18.75 2.22 -0.41
N ASN A 142 -17.59 2.80 -0.12
CA ASN A 142 -17.45 3.85 0.90
C ASN A 142 -17.77 5.24 0.34
N CYS A 143 -18.08 6.19 1.23
CA CYS A 143 -17.96 7.61 0.95
C CYS A 143 -16.52 8.04 1.26
N VAL A 144 -15.94 8.97 0.49
CA VAL A 144 -14.51 9.31 0.60
C VAL A 144 -14.31 10.82 0.72
N LEU A 145 -13.58 11.23 1.74
CA LEU A 145 -12.96 12.53 1.82
C LEU A 145 -11.55 12.44 1.25
N ILE A 146 -11.27 13.21 0.20
CA ILE A 146 -10.06 13.14 -0.61
C ILE A 146 -9.21 14.35 -0.30
N LYS A 147 -8.03 14.17 0.30
CA LYS A 147 -7.12 15.25 0.67
C LYS A 147 -5.81 15.15 -0.12
N PRO A 148 -5.65 15.94 -1.21
CA PRO A 148 -4.38 16.06 -1.91
C PRO A 148 -3.27 16.63 -1.01
N SER A 149 -2.01 16.45 -1.40
CA SER A 149 -0.89 17.07 -0.72
C SER A 149 -0.76 18.54 -1.11
N GLU A 150 -0.66 19.42 -0.13
CA GLU A 150 -0.41 20.85 -0.31
C GLU A 150 1.00 21.16 -0.85
N VAL A 151 1.91 20.20 -0.81
CA VAL A 151 3.28 20.37 -1.31
C VAL A 151 3.32 20.37 -2.84
N SER A 152 2.49 19.57 -3.50
CA SER A 152 2.27 19.55 -4.96
C SER A 152 1.09 20.47 -5.33
N GLN A 153 1.30 21.78 -5.24
CA GLN A 153 0.24 22.79 -5.27
C GLN A 153 -0.55 22.81 -6.57
N HIS A 154 0.14 22.68 -7.71
CA HIS A 154 -0.52 22.73 -9.01
C HIS A 154 -1.39 21.51 -9.28
N THR A 155 -0.92 20.35 -8.84
CA THR A 155 -1.70 19.10 -8.92
C THR A 155 -2.89 19.12 -7.97
N ALA A 156 -2.71 19.60 -6.73
CA ALA A 156 -3.80 19.75 -5.77
C ALA A 156 -4.89 20.71 -6.24
N GLU A 157 -4.50 21.84 -6.86
CA GLU A 157 -5.45 22.79 -7.48
C GLU A 157 -6.23 22.15 -8.61
N LEU A 158 -5.54 21.43 -9.50
CA LEU A 158 -6.16 20.73 -10.62
C LEU A 158 -7.20 19.71 -10.12
N ILE A 159 -6.84 18.89 -9.15
CA ILE A 159 -7.73 17.88 -8.56
C ILE A 159 -8.97 18.55 -7.97
N ALA A 160 -8.81 19.58 -7.14
CA ALA A 160 -9.92 20.25 -6.49
C ALA A 160 -10.89 20.92 -7.49
N ARG A 161 -10.37 21.44 -8.58
CA ARG A 161 -11.16 22.13 -9.61
C ARG A 161 -11.83 21.18 -10.59
N VAL A 162 -11.21 20.05 -10.90
CA VAL A 162 -11.64 19.20 -12.02
C VAL A 162 -12.32 17.91 -11.56
N LEU A 163 -11.80 17.23 -10.54
CA LEU A 163 -12.33 15.95 -10.10
C LEU A 163 -13.82 15.98 -9.72
N PRO A 164 -14.34 17.05 -9.08
CA PRO A 164 -15.77 17.18 -8.76
C PRO A 164 -16.71 17.15 -9.99
N LYS A 165 -16.20 17.44 -11.19
CA LYS A 165 -17.01 17.39 -12.42
C LYS A 165 -17.25 15.95 -12.91
N TYR A 166 -16.51 14.99 -12.38
CA TYR A 166 -16.56 13.58 -12.77
C TYR A 166 -17.17 12.71 -11.67
N LEU A 167 -16.82 12.95 -10.41
CA LEU A 167 -17.32 12.18 -9.28
C LEU A 167 -18.54 12.87 -8.64
N ASP A 168 -19.44 12.07 -8.08
CA ASP A 168 -20.59 12.57 -7.31
C ASP A 168 -20.11 13.19 -5.99
N GLU A 169 -20.12 14.52 -5.92
CA GLU A 169 -19.61 15.29 -4.78
C GLU A 169 -20.35 15.02 -3.47
N ARG A 170 -21.58 14.47 -3.53
CA ARG A 170 -22.33 14.09 -2.32
C ARG A 170 -21.59 13.01 -1.52
N VAL A 171 -20.82 12.15 -2.20
CA VAL A 171 -20.19 10.97 -1.62
C VAL A 171 -18.68 10.95 -1.77
N TYR A 172 -18.10 11.79 -2.66
CA TYR A 172 -16.66 11.89 -2.93
C TYR A 172 -16.24 13.35 -2.97
N THR A 173 -15.76 13.87 -1.85
CA THR A 173 -15.48 15.31 -1.68
C THR A 173 -13.98 15.56 -1.55
N VAL A 174 -13.47 16.53 -2.32
CA VAL A 174 -12.08 16.99 -2.22
C VAL A 174 -11.97 18.12 -1.20
N VAL A 175 -10.95 18.03 -0.35
CA VAL A 175 -10.61 19.04 0.66
C VAL A 175 -9.14 19.38 0.52
N ASN A 176 -8.82 20.63 0.23
CA ASN A 176 -7.45 21.15 0.28
C ASN A 176 -7.15 21.74 1.65
N GLY A 177 -5.96 21.50 2.16
CA GLY A 177 -5.52 22.03 3.45
C GLY A 177 -4.12 21.61 3.80
N GLY A 178 -3.51 22.36 4.70
CA GLY A 178 -2.21 22.08 5.29
C GLY A 178 -2.32 21.34 6.62
N VAL A 179 -1.41 21.66 7.54
CA VAL A 179 -1.33 21.02 8.86
C VAL A 179 -2.58 21.28 9.70
N ASP A 180 -3.07 22.52 9.73
CA ASP A 180 -4.21 22.91 10.55
C ASP A 180 -5.49 22.20 10.13
N GLU A 181 -5.81 22.23 8.83
CA GLU A 181 -7.00 21.58 8.26
C GLU A 181 -6.93 20.05 8.46
N THR A 182 -5.75 19.46 8.27
CA THR A 182 -5.53 18.03 8.50
C THR A 182 -5.74 17.67 9.97
N THR A 183 -5.29 18.52 10.90
CA THR A 183 -5.49 18.32 12.33
C THR A 183 -6.99 18.33 12.69
N ILE A 184 -7.75 19.27 12.15
CA ILE A 184 -9.22 19.33 12.35
C ILE A 184 -9.90 18.06 11.81
N LEU A 185 -9.47 17.58 10.63
CA LEU A 185 -10.01 16.35 10.05
C LEU A 185 -9.68 15.12 10.90
N LEU A 186 -8.46 15.01 11.43
CA LEU A 186 -8.04 13.89 12.25
C LEU A 186 -8.73 13.84 13.63
N GLU A 187 -9.33 14.93 14.09
CA GLU A 187 -10.21 14.91 15.28
C GLU A 187 -11.61 14.33 14.97
N GLN A 188 -11.98 14.18 13.69
CA GLN A 188 -13.28 13.62 13.30
C GLN A 188 -13.23 12.09 13.26
N LYS A 189 -14.38 11.46 13.51
CA LYS A 189 -14.52 10.01 13.39
C LYS A 189 -14.66 9.59 11.93
N PHE A 190 -13.66 8.90 11.41
CA PHE A 190 -13.71 8.15 10.16
C PHE A 190 -13.86 6.65 10.44
N ASP A 191 -14.27 5.89 9.41
CA ASP A 191 -14.40 4.43 9.51
C ASP A 191 -13.15 3.73 8.94
N HIS A 192 -12.28 4.47 8.24
CA HIS A 192 -10.92 4.12 7.85
C HIS A 192 -10.14 5.38 7.48
N ILE A 193 -8.83 5.38 7.74
CA ILE A 193 -7.93 6.42 7.26
C ILE A 193 -6.83 5.74 6.44
N PHE A 194 -6.64 6.21 5.21
CA PHE A 194 -5.53 5.82 4.35
C PHE A 194 -4.57 7.00 4.23
N TYR A 195 -3.34 6.79 4.62
CA TYR A 195 -2.29 7.82 4.61
C TYR A 195 -1.07 7.31 3.87
N THR A 196 -0.59 8.11 2.92
CA THR A 196 0.71 7.90 2.26
C THR A 196 1.63 9.06 2.59
N GLY A 197 2.83 8.77 3.10
CA GLY A 197 3.82 9.78 3.43
C GLY A 197 4.92 9.30 4.39
N ASN A 198 5.50 10.22 5.16
CA ASN A 198 6.59 9.86 6.09
C ASN A 198 6.09 9.25 7.40
N GLY A 199 6.95 8.47 8.06
CA GLY A 199 6.63 7.75 9.29
C GLY A 199 6.30 8.65 10.49
N MET A 200 6.85 9.87 10.55
CA MET A 200 6.54 10.80 11.64
C MET A 200 5.06 11.22 11.60
N VAL A 201 4.58 11.64 10.44
CA VAL A 201 3.16 12.00 10.27
C VAL A 201 2.27 10.73 10.34
N GLY A 202 2.75 9.57 9.85
CA GLY A 202 2.06 8.29 10.01
C GLY A 202 1.76 7.95 11.48
N LYS A 203 2.70 8.20 12.39
CA LYS A 203 2.49 8.05 13.85
C LYS A 203 1.43 9.02 14.38
N ILE A 204 1.41 10.28 13.91
CA ILE A 204 0.38 11.26 14.27
C ILE A 204 -1.01 10.78 13.82
N VAL A 205 -1.13 10.33 12.57
CA VAL A 205 -2.38 9.80 12.01
C VAL A 205 -2.87 8.59 12.83
N MET A 206 -1.99 7.64 13.12
CA MET A 206 -2.33 6.45 13.92
C MET A 206 -2.76 6.82 15.34
N THR A 207 -2.08 7.78 15.97
CA THR A 207 -2.43 8.26 17.31
C THR A 207 -3.81 8.95 17.32
N ALA A 208 -4.09 9.77 16.32
CA ALA A 208 -5.40 10.41 16.20
C ALA A 208 -6.52 9.39 15.95
N ALA A 209 -6.28 8.43 15.05
CA ALA A 209 -7.22 7.34 14.75
C ALA A 209 -7.56 6.49 15.98
N ALA A 210 -6.62 6.29 16.89
CA ALA A 210 -6.81 5.52 18.12
C ALA A 210 -7.91 6.10 19.03
N LYS A 211 -8.14 7.42 19.01
CA LYS A 211 -9.22 8.08 19.78
C LYS A 211 -10.62 7.52 19.41
N HIS A 212 -10.79 7.10 18.18
CA HIS A 212 -12.06 6.60 17.64
C HIS A 212 -12.02 5.11 17.31
N LEU A 213 -10.92 4.41 17.62
CA LEU A 213 -10.65 3.02 17.21
C LEU A 213 -10.75 2.84 15.68
N THR A 214 -10.40 3.89 14.94
CA THR A 214 -10.44 3.88 13.47
C THR A 214 -9.27 3.06 12.93
N PRO A 215 -9.51 2.04 12.10
CA PRO A 215 -8.43 1.32 11.43
C PRO A 215 -7.71 2.21 10.44
N VAL A 216 -6.39 2.03 10.32
CA VAL A 216 -5.54 2.81 9.41
C VAL A 216 -4.84 1.90 8.41
N THR A 217 -4.60 2.43 7.21
CA THR A 217 -3.60 1.95 6.27
C THR A 217 -2.53 3.02 6.15
N LEU A 218 -1.30 2.65 6.40
CA LEU A 218 -0.15 3.53 6.35
C LEU A 218 0.81 3.03 5.28
N GLU A 219 0.98 3.81 4.22
CA GLU A 219 2.00 3.59 3.20
C GLU A 219 3.13 4.57 3.46
N LEU A 220 4.19 4.06 4.05
CA LEU A 220 5.33 4.84 4.49
C LEU A 220 6.52 4.59 3.57
N GLY A 221 7.71 4.94 3.99
CA GLY A 221 8.92 4.72 3.22
C GLY A 221 9.88 3.76 3.91
N GLY A 222 11.13 4.00 3.70
CA GLY A 222 12.22 3.24 4.31
C GLY A 222 13.47 3.28 3.45
N LYS A 223 14.56 2.71 3.96
CA LYS A 223 15.80 2.60 3.19
C LYS A 223 15.80 1.31 2.37
N SER A 224 15.28 1.39 1.14
CA SER A 224 15.17 0.26 0.22
C SER A 224 16.54 -0.17 -0.32
N PRO A 225 17.10 -1.34 0.07
CA PRO A 225 18.37 -1.82 -0.40
C PRO A 225 18.31 -2.34 -1.83
N ALA A 226 19.38 -2.14 -2.60
CA ALA A 226 19.66 -2.90 -3.81
C ALA A 226 20.90 -3.76 -3.58
N ILE A 227 20.74 -5.08 -3.60
CA ILE A 227 21.79 -6.06 -3.39
C ILE A 227 22.23 -6.59 -4.74
N ILE A 228 23.50 -6.37 -5.09
CA ILE A 228 24.11 -6.86 -6.34
C ILE A 228 25.03 -8.03 -5.99
N ALA A 229 24.55 -9.24 -6.24
CA ALA A 229 25.30 -10.45 -5.98
C ALA A 229 26.48 -10.62 -6.97
N PRO A 230 27.52 -11.37 -6.61
CA PRO A 230 28.70 -11.61 -7.48
C PRO A 230 28.34 -12.25 -8.81
N ASP A 231 27.24 -12.99 -8.88
CA ASP A 231 26.75 -13.69 -10.06
C ASP A 231 25.78 -12.86 -10.91
N ALA A 232 25.46 -11.64 -10.51
CA ALA A 232 24.58 -10.76 -11.26
C ALA A 232 25.19 -10.28 -12.58
N ASP A 233 24.39 -10.18 -13.65
CA ASP A 233 24.77 -9.45 -14.86
C ASP A 233 24.87 -7.96 -14.52
N LEU A 234 26.10 -7.43 -14.56
CA LEU A 234 26.36 -6.07 -14.11
C LEU A 234 25.73 -5.01 -15.00
N ALA A 235 25.77 -5.21 -16.33
CA ALA A 235 25.23 -4.24 -17.28
C ALA A 235 23.70 -4.13 -17.15
N VAL A 236 23.02 -5.26 -17.09
CA VAL A 236 21.56 -5.31 -16.87
C VAL A 236 21.20 -4.72 -15.50
N SER A 237 21.95 -5.09 -14.46
CA SER A 237 21.70 -4.61 -13.09
C SER A 237 21.82 -3.09 -12.99
N VAL A 238 22.88 -2.53 -13.57
CA VAL A 238 23.13 -1.08 -13.56
C VAL A 238 22.02 -0.34 -14.31
N ASN A 239 21.68 -0.75 -15.53
CA ASN A 239 20.62 -0.07 -16.31
C ASN A 239 19.29 -0.01 -15.53
N ARG A 240 18.85 -1.13 -14.97
CA ARG A 240 17.58 -1.20 -14.24
C ARG A 240 17.63 -0.45 -12.90
N LEU A 241 18.74 -0.55 -12.19
CA LEU A 241 18.92 0.13 -10.91
C LEU A 241 18.98 1.65 -11.09
N ILE A 242 19.75 2.13 -12.06
CA ILE A 242 19.92 3.57 -12.34
C ILE A 242 18.60 4.17 -12.84
N TRP A 243 17.88 3.46 -13.71
CA TRP A 243 16.53 3.88 -14.08
C TRP A 243 15.63 4.01 -12.84
N GLY A 244 15.53 2.99 -12.01
CA GLY A 244 14.66 3.03 -10.83
C GLY A 244 15.11 4.01 -9.74
N LYS A 245 16.43 4.25 -9.61
CA LYS A 245 16.95 5.24 -8.66
C LYS A 245 16.61 6.67 -9.08
N PHE A 246 16.74 6.98 -10.36
CA PHE A 246 16.59 8.38 -10.82
C PHE A 246 15.22 8.68 -11.42
N PHE A 247 14.34 7.71 -11.55
CA PHE A 247 12.92 7.92 -11.84
C PHE A 247 12.32 8.87 -10.80
N ASN A 248 11.62 9.92 -11.22
CA ASN A 248 11.12 10.99 -10.37
C ASN A 248 12.21 11.64 -9.46
N ASN A 249 13.44 11.72 -9.93
CA ASN A 249 14.61 12.21 -9.18
C ASN A 249 14.86 11.45 -7.86
N GLY A 250 14.54 10.19 -7.79
CA GLY A 250 14.67 9.39 -6.56
C GLY A 250 13.66 9.75 -5.47
N GLN A 251 12.68 10.60 -5.77
CA GLN A 251 11.61 10.99 -4.86
C GLN A 251 10.49 9.94 -4.85
N THR A 252 10.87 8.69 -4.58
CA THR A 252 9.99 7.51 -4.64
C THR A 252 10.24 6.64 -3.42
N CYS A 253 9.19 6.28 -2.70
CA CYS A 253 9.25 5.49 -1.45
C CYS A 253 9.88 4.10 -1.62
N VAL A 254 9.96 3.61 -2.84
CA VAL A 254 10.59 2.36 -3.24
C VAL A 254 11.83 2.58 -4.12
N ALA A 255 12.33 3.79 -4.30
CA ALA A 255 13.59 4.00 -5.02
C ALA A 255 14.72 3.25 -4.31
N PRO A 256 15.65 2.62 -5.03
CA PRO A 256 16.87 2.11 -4.42
C PRO A 256 17.55 3.21 -3.60
N ASP A 257 17.66 3.00 -2.29
CA ASP A 257 18.14 4.04 -1.37
C ASP A 257 19.64 3.89 -1.07
N TYR A 258 20.16 2.67 -1.20
CA TYR A 258 21.59 2.34 -1.16
C TYR A 258 21.87 1.03 -1.89
N VAL A 259 23.14 0.83 -2.27
CA VAL A 259 23.61 -0.38 -2.94
C VAL A 259 24.54 -1.17 -2.01
N LEU A 260 24.31 -2.48 -1.91
CA LEU A 260 25.21 -3.46 -1.31
C LEU A 260 25.83 -4.28 -2.43
N ILE A 261 27.17 -4.26 -2.54
CA ILE A 261 27.90 -4.91 -3.60
C ILE A 261 29.26 -5.39 -3.09
N THR A 262 29.76 -6.52 -3.60
CA THR A 262 31.07 -7.02 -3.18
C THR A 262 32.19 -6.08 -3.61
N LYS A 263 33.24 -5.98 -2.78
CA LYS A 263 34.34 -5.01 -2.92
C LYS A 263 34.99 -5.04 -4.30
N ASP A 264 35.20 -6.23 -4.85
CA ASP A 264 35.80 -6.46 -6.17
C ASP A 264 34.97 -5.92 -7.34
N ARG A 265 33.70 -5.70 -7.13
CA ARG A 265 32.77 -5.22 -8.16
C ARG A 265 32.43 -3.72 -8.08
N VAL A 266 32.92 -3.01 -7.05
CA VAL A 266 32.61 -1.58 -6.84
C VAL A 266 33.08 -0.73 -8.03
N GLU A 267 34.35 -0.81 -8.41
CA GLU A 267 34.86 0.02 -9.51
C GLU A 267 34.22 -0.31 -10.86
N PRO A 268 34.06 -1.57 -11.28
CA PRO A 268 33.30 -1.91 -12.47
C PRO A 268 31.86 -1.38 -12.45
N PHE A 269 31.21 -1.40 -11.27
CA PHE A 269 29.87 -0.86 -11.10
C PHE A 269 29.84 0.67 -11.32
N ILE A 270 30.75 1.42 -10.69
CA ILE A 270 30.85 2.88 -10.81
C ILE A 270 31.07 3.29 -12.28
N GLU A 271 31.96 2.61 -12.99
CA GLU A 271 32.21 2.88 -14.40
C GLU A 271 30.99 2.59 -15.29
N ALA A 272 30.26 1.50 -15.01
CA ALA A 272 29.03 1.19 -15.72
C ALA A 272 27.94 2.24 -15.41
N VAL A 273 27.80 2.69 -14.17
CA VAL A 273 26.86 3.75 -13.75
C VAL A 273 27.18 5.05 -14.49
N ARG A 274 28.45 5.46 -14.55
CA ARG A 274 28.88 6.68 -15.26
C ARG A 274 28.43 6.66 -16.72
N LYS A 275 28.68 5.55 -17.40
CA LYS A 275 28.29 5.35 -18.79
C LYS A 275 26.77 5.40 -18.97
N THR A 276 26.00 4.71 -18.11
CA THR A 276 24.54 4.68 -18.17
C THR A 276 23.93 6.07 -17.92
N LEU A 277 24.47 6.85 -16.97
CA LEU A 277 23.96 8.21 -16.70
C LEU A 277 24.17 9.14 -17.88
N ILE A 278 25.32 9.06 -18.58
CA ILE A 278 25.58 9.82 -19.80
C ILE A 278 24.59 9.41 -20.91
N GLU A 279 24.32 8.11 -21.05
CA GLU A 279 23.35 7.60 -22.03
C GLU A 279 21.93 8.09 -21.74
N TYR A 280 21.52 8.15 -20.48
CA TYR A 280 20.15 8.53 -20.09
C TYR A 280 19.91 10.04 -20.09
N TYR A 281 20.89 10.84 -19.64
CA TYR A 281 20.69 12.25 -19.36
C TYR A 281 21.67 13.17 -20.08
N GLY A 282 22.65 12.61 -20.82
CA GLY A 282 23.73 13.37 -21.46
C GLY A 282 24.78 13.86 -20.48
N ASP A 283 25.74 14.66 -20.98
CA ASP A 283 26.81 15.24 -20.16
C ASP A 283 26.33 16.33 -19.20
N GLU A 284 25.20 16.94 -19.49
CA GLU A 284 24.58 18.01 -18.70
C GLU A 284 23.15 17.62 -18.25
N PRO A 285 23.00 16.79 -17.19
CA PRO A 285 21.70 16.30 -16.72
C PRO A 285 20.68 17.40 -16.41
N GLN A 286 21.14 18.59 -16.01
CA GLN A 286 20.27 19.74 -15.75
C GLN A 286 19.51 20.21 -16.99
N LYS A 287 20.08 20.04 -18.17
CA LYS A 287 19.46 20.40 -19.46
C LYS A 287 18.60 19.28 -20.05
N SER A 288 18.66 18.09 -19.47
CA SER A 288 17.89 16.93 -19.95
C SER A 288 16.40 17.13 -19.68
N GLY A 289 15.58 16.96 -20.71
CA GLY A 289 14.11 16.94 -20.56
C GLY A 289 13.58 15.69 -19.86
N SER A 290 14.42 14.66 -19.68
CA SER A 290 14.09 13.40 -18.99
C SER A 290 14.48 13.38 -17.52
N TYR A 291 15.00 14.49 -16.98
CA TYR A 291 15.44 14.59 -15.60
C TYR A 291 14.61 15.63 -14.84
N GLY A 292 13.88 15.20 -13.81
CA GLY A 292 12.98 16.03 -13.02
C GLY A 292 13.68 17.03 -12.09
N ARG A 293 12.93 17.54 -11.10
CA ARG A 293 13.45 18.46 -10.07
C ARG A 293 12.97 18.05 -8.68
N ILE A 294 13.66 18.56 -7.68
CA ILE A 294 13.25 18.42 -6.29
C ILE A 294 11.99 19.28 -6.06
N VAL A 295 11.03 18.75 -5.32
CA VAL A 295 9.69 19.34 -5.19
C VAL A 295 9.68 20.73 -4.55
N SER A 296 10.64 21.05 -3.67
CA SER A 296 10.64 22.30 -2.90
C SER A 296 12.03 22.67 -2.37
N ASN A 297 12.21 23.95 -2.02
CA ASN A 297 13.43 24.45 -1.36
C ASN A 297 13.75 23.69 -0.07
N ARG A 298 12.75 23.35 0.74
CA ARG A 298 12.94 22.57 1.98
C ARG A 298 13.56 21.21 1.72
N GLN A 299 13.07 20.49 0.71
CA GLN A 299 13.62 19.18 0.33
C GLN A 299 14.98 19.31 -0.33
N PHE A 300 15.19 20.36 -1.13
CA PHE A 300 16.49 20.66 -1.71
C PHE A 300 17.54 20.90 -0.62
N ASP A 301 17.26 21.80 0.35
CA ASP A 301 18.17 22.13 1.43
C ASP A 301 18.50 20.90 2.31
N ARG A 302 17.53 20.02 2.56
CA ARG A 302 17.75 18.75 3.26
C ARG A 302 18.71 17.82 2.48
N LEU A 303 18.50 17.66 1.19
CA LEU A 303 19.38 16.82 0.35
C LEU A 303 20.76 17.41 0.17
N LYS A 304 20.85 18.74 0.01
CA LYS A 304 22.13 19.45 -0.06
C LYS A 304 22.93 19.23 1.23
N GLY A 305 22.26 19.30 2.39
CA GLY A 305 22.91 19.04 3.68
C GLY A 305 23.45 17.62 3.80
N LEU A 306 22.84 16.62 3.17
CA LEU A 306 23.42 15.27 3.09
C LEU A 306 24.69 15.23 2.23
N LEU A 307 24.71 15.95 1.12
CA LEU A 307 25.89 16.02 0.25
C LEU A 307 27.05 16.77 0.88
N ASP A 308 26.78 17.83 1.62
CA ASP A 308 27.80 18.67 2.27
C ASP A 308 28.56 17.93 3.39
N HIS A 309 28.03 16.80 3.84
CA HIS A 309 28.70 15.93 4.80
C HIS A 309 29.89 15.16 4.18
N PHE A 310 29.87 14.94 2.86
CA PHE A 310 30.90 14.15 2.17
C PHE A 310 31.94 15.05 1.51
N ASP A 311 33.18 14.64 1.57
CA ASP A 311 34.24 15.29 0.81
C ASP A 311 34.10 14.99 -0.71
N GLN A 312 34.78 15.82 -1.52
CA GLN A 312 34.71 15.66 -2.98
C GLN A 312 35.28 14.34 -3.49
N LYS A 313 36.12 13.65 -2.71
CA LYS A 313 36.70 12.37 -3.13
C LYS A 313 35.71 11.23 -2.96
N SER A 314 34.82 11.33 -1.98
CA SER A 314 33.76 10.36 -1.74
C SER A 314 32.61 10.50 -2.74
N ILE A 315 32.41 11.68 -3.31
CA ILE A 315 31.42 11.91 -4.39
C ILE A 315 32.08 11.52 -5.72
N VAL A 316 31.90 10.26 -6.14
CA VAL A 316 32.58 9.70 -7.31
C VAL A 316 31.86 10.06 -8.64
N ILE A 317 30.60 10.43 -8.62
CA ILE A 317 29.81 10.94 -9.76
C ILE A 317 28.85 12.04 -9.26
N GLY A 318 28.68 13.11 -10.04
CA GLY A 318 27.68 14.14 -9.77
C GLY A 318 28.12 15.15 -8.70
N GLY A 319 27.19 15.48 -7.78
CA GLY A 319 27.40 16.44 -6.70
C GLY A 319 27.06 17.90 -7.04
N GLN A 320 26.81 18.22 -8.32
CA GLN A 320 26.43 19.56 -8.73
C GLN A 320 25.00 19.87 -8.28
N THR A 321 24.78 21.11 -7.83
CA THR A 321 23.48 21.56 -7.34
C THR A 321 23.18 22.98 -7.81
N ASP A 322 21.90 23.23 -8.08
CA ASP A 322 21.36 24.56 -8.40
C ASP A 322 20.06 24.77 -7.63
N ARG A 323 20.09 25.62 -6.61
CA ARG A 323 18.96 25.85 -5.72
C ARG A 323 17.79 26.57 -6.41
N ASP A 324 18.11 27.47 -7.32
CA ASP A 324 17.09 28.28 -7.99
C ASP A 324 16.29 27.44 -9.01
N ASP A 325 16.92 26.40 -9.58
CA ASP A 325 16.29 25.41 -10.45
C ASP A 325 15.85 24.13 -9.70
N LEU A 326 16.01 24.07 -8.37
CA LEU A 326 15.76 22.89 -7.55
C LEU A 326 16.45 21.62 -8.08
N PHE A 327 17.60 21.82 -8.74
CA PHE A 327 18.38 20.77 -9.37
C PHE A 327 19.44 20.19 -8.44
N ILE A 328 19.49 18.87 -8.36
CA ILE A 328 20.60 18.09 -7.81
C ILE A 328 20.96 17.04 -8.85
N ALA A 329 22.22 17.02 -9.26
CA ALA A 329 22.72 16.06 -10.26
C ALA A 329 22.55 14.61 -9.76
N PRO A 330 22.41 13.63 -10.66
CA PRO A 330 22.55 12.22 -10.29
C PRO A 330 23.88 12.02 -9.59
N THR A 331 23.84 11.62 -8.31
CA THR A 331 25.03 11.61 -7.45
C THR A 331 25.28 10.25 -6.86
N ILE A 332 26.52 9.78 -7.00
CA ILE A 332 26.98 8.51 -6.41
C ILE A 332 28.06 8.79 -5.37
N ILE A 333 27.89 8.23 -4.19
CA ILE A 333 28.85 8.37 -3.09
C ILE A 333 29.45 6.99 -2.79
N SER A 334 30.76 6.87 -2.78
CA SER A 334 31.50 5.62 -2.56
C SER A 334 32.91 5.85 -1.99
N PRO A 335 33.40 5.03 -1.06
CA PRO A 335 32.61 4.07 -0.28
C PRO A 335 31.84 4.73 0.84
N VAL A 336 30.71 4.15 1.25
CA VAL A 336 29.94 4.60 2.39
C VAL A 336 29.91 3.50 3.45
N SER A 337 30.07 3.88 4.71
CA SER A 337 29.91 2.96 5.84
C SER A 337 28.44 2.57 6.02
N PRO A 338 28.10 1.30 6.27
CA PRO A 338 26.74 0.94 6.60
C PRO A 338 26.19 1.68 7.84
N ASN A 339 27.05 2.15 8.73
CA ASN A 339 26.68 2.87 9.96
C ASN A 339 26.88 4.38 9.85
N ASP A 340 26.98 4.94 8.64
CA ASP A 340 27.10 6.39 8.46
C ASP A 340 25.97 7.15 9.17
N ALA A 341 26.36 8.13 10.01
CA ALA A 341 25.44 8.83 10.90
C ALA A 341 24.52 9.83 10.17
N HIS A 342 24.77 10.13 8.92
CA HIS A 342 24.02 11.13 8.15
C HIS A 342 23.17 10.48 7.06
N ILE A 343 23.79 9.80 6.09
CA ILE A 343 23.08 9.30 4.91
C ILE A 343 22.39 7.95 5.15
N MET A 344 22.82 7.20 6.18
CA MET A 344 22.28 5.87 6.47
C MET A 344 21.22 5.85 7.58
N GLN A 345 20.87 6.99 8.20
CA GLN A 345 19.90 7.06 9.29
C GLN A 345 18.46 7.25 8.81
N GLN A 346 18.27 7.95 7.69
CA GLN A 346 16.94 8.26 7.15
C GLN A 346 16.88 7.92 5.66
N GLU A 347 15.67 7.76 5.16
CA GLU A 347 15.40 7.64 3.73
C GLU A 347 15.90 8.89 2.99
N ILE A 348 16.66 8.69 1.93
CA ILE A 348 17.29 9.80 1.16
C ILE A 348 16.22 10.59 0.41
N PHE A 349 15.30 9.90 -0.28
CA PHE A 349 14.20 10.48 -1.04
C PHE A 349 14.68 11.57 -2.03
N GLY A 350 15.72 11.24 -2.80
CA GLY A 350 16.37 12.15 -3.73
C GLY A 350 17.43 11.46 -4.58
N PRO A 351 18.09 12.19 -5.49
CA PRO A 351 18.97 11.64 -6.52
C PRO A 351 20.40 11.36 -6.01
N ILE A 352 20.53 10.79 -4.82
CA ILE A 352 21.80 10.44 -4.19
C ILE A 352 21.80 8.94 -3.90
N LEU A 353 22.83 8.23 -4.35
CA LEU A 353 22.97 6.78 -4.18
C LEU A 353 24.30 6.44 -3.51
N PRO A 354 24.29 6.08 -2.22
CA PRO A 354 25.44 5.55 -1.54
C PRO A 354 25.72 4.10 -1.94
N ILE A 355 27.00 3.78 -2.12
CA ILE A 355 27.51 2.42 -2.35
C ILE A 355 28.20 1.93 -1.08
N ILE A 356 27.77 0.78 -0.59
CA ILE A 356 28.31 0.11 0.58
C ILE A 356 29.01 -1.16 0.12
N PRO A 357 30.33 -1.19 0.11
CA PRO A 357 31.09 -2.40 -0.18
C PRO A 357 30.92 -3.45 0.92
N VAL A 358 30.64 -4.69 0.54
CA VAL A 358 30.52 -5.83 1.46
C VAL A 358 31.50 -6.94 1.08
N GLU A 359 31.85 -7.81 2.03
CA GLU A 359 32.71 -8.98 1.74
C GLU A 359 31.93 -10.02 0.94
N ASP A 360 30.70 -10.31 1.36
CA ASP A 360 29.85 -11.33 0.74
C ASP A 360 28.35 -11.05 0.95
N MET A 361 27.49 -11.98 0.55
CA MET A 361 26.03 -11.85 0.69
C MET A 361 25.53 -12.09 2.13
N ASP A 362 26.30 -12.71 3.00
CA ASP A 362 25.95 -12.84 4.41
C ASP A 362 26.10 -11.49 5.13
N GLU A 363 27.17 -10.75 4.88
CA GLU A 363 27.30 -9.38 5.36
C GLU A 363 26.23 -8.44 4.78
N ALA A 364 25.91 -8.58 3.49
CA ALA A 364 24.80 -7.81 2.89
C ALA A 364 23.47 -8.05 3.61
N ILE A 365 23.14 -9.30 3.92
CA ILE A 365 21.94 -9.67 4.69
C ILE A 365 22.00 -9.08 6.11
N GLU A 366 23.16 -9.12 6.76
CA GLU A 366 23.33 -8.55 8.10
C GLU A 366 23.08 -7.04 8.10
N VAL A 367 23.66 -6.31 7.13
CA VAL A 367 23.42 -4.86 6.97
C VAL A 367 21.94 -4.55 6.79
N VAL A 368 21.19 -5.34 6.01
CA VAL A 368 19.74 -5.16 5.84
C VAL A 368 19.01 -5.40 7.17
N ASN A 369 19.34 -6.47 7.88
CA ASN A 369 18.65 -6.89 9.10
C ASN A 369 18.93 -6.00 10.32
N THR A 370 20.00 -5.20 10.29
CA THR A 370 20.27 -4.21 11.36
C THR A 370 19.40 -2.97 11.27
N ARG A 371 18.53 -2.87 10.25
CA ARG A 371 17.69 -1.70 9.96
C ARG A 371 16.21 -2.02 10.08
N ASP A 372 15.43 -0.97 10.12
CA ASP A 372 13.97 -1.07 9.97
C ASP A 372 13.61 -1.74 8.64
N HIS A 373 12.56 -2.57 8.65
CA HIS A 373 12.08 -3.23 7.43
C HIS A 373 11.68 -2.20 6.37
N PRO A 374 12.32 -2.22 5.19
CA PRO A 374 12.04 -1.28 4.12
C PRO A 374 10.72 -1.61 3.41
N LEU A 375 10.17 -0.62 2.71
CA LEU A 375 8.98 -0.83 1.88
C LEU A 375 9.29 -1.74 0.68
N ALA A 376 10.47 -1.60 0.07
CA ALA A 376 10.90 -2.48 -1.01
C ALA A 376 12.36 -2.94 -0.83
N MET A 377 12.71 -4.06 -1.45
CA MET A 377 14.06 -4.58 -1.56
C MET A 377 14.31 -5.10 -2.97
N TYR A 378 15.52 -4.92 -3.47
CA TYR A 378 15.95 -5.31 -4.81
C TYR A 378 17.12 -6.28 -4.73
N ILE A 379 17.05 -7.39 -5.48
CA ILE A 379 18.09 -8.41 -5.50
C ILE A 379 18.47 -8.66 -6.95
N PHE A 380 19.73 -8.45 -7.29
CA PHE A 380 20.27 -8.78 -8.62
C PHE A 380 21.15 -10.02 -8.51
N SER A 381 20.71 -11.11 -9.14
CA SER A 381 21.39 -12.41 -9.14
C SER A 381 20.88 -13.28 -10.27
N SER A 382 21.77 -14.02 -10.91
CA SER A 382 21.42 -15.03 -11.93
C SER A 382 21.09 -16.41 -11.32
N LYS A 383 21.38 -16.64 -10.03
CA LYS A 383 21.22 -17.93 -9.36
C LYS A 383 20.07 -17.92 -8.35
N ALA A 384 19.15 -18.86 -8.54
CA ALA A 384 18.01 -19.03 -7.62
C ALA A 384 18.47 -19.33 -6.17
N SER A 385 19.55 -20.06 -5.98
CA SER A 385 20.11 -20.33 -4.65
C SER A 385 20.54 -19.06 -3.93
N THR A 386 21.11 -18.08 -4.66
CA THR A 386 21.58 -16.81 -4.09
C THR A 386 20.40 -15.93 -3.70
N TYR A 387 19.46 -15.65 -4.63
CA TYR A 387 18.34 -14.77 -4.28
C TYR A 387 17.38 -15.41 -3.27
N ASN A 388 17.14 -16.73 -3.29
CA ASN A 388 16.34 -17.39 -2.26
C ASN A 388 16.99 -17.32 -0.88
N LYS A 389 18.32 -17.48 -0.78
CA LYS A 389 19.03 -17.29 0.49
C LYS A 389 18.79 -15.90 1.09
N ILE A 390 18.78 -14.86 0.24
CA ILE A 390 18.50 -13.48 0.68
C ILE A 390 17.02 -13.33 1.09
N LEU A 391 16.09 -13.82 0.26
CA LEU A 391 14.66 -13.81 0.55
C LEU A 391 14.32 -14.47 1.88
N ASP A 392 14.89 -15.66 2.12
CA ASP A 392 14.57 -16.45 3.33
C ASP A 392 15.11 -15.81 4.63
N ARG A 393 16.08 -14.90 4.51
CA ARG A 393 16.79 -14.31 5.65
C ARG A 393 16.55 -12.82 5.87
N THR A 394 15.71 -12.19 5.04
CA THR A 394 15.37 -10.76 5.12
C THR A 394 13.88 -10.56 5.12
N SER A 395 13.42 -9.35 5.49
CA SER A 395 12.01 -8.97 5.44
C SER A 395 11.84 -7.56 4.87
N SER A 396 10.79 -7.36 4.06
CA SER A 396 10.41 -6.07 3.48
C SER A 396 8.93 -6.08 3.08
N GLY A 397 8.37 -4.94 2.72
CA GLY A 397 7.02 -4.86 2.17
C GLY A 397 6.89 -5.63 0.86
N GLY A 398 7.79 -5.39 -0.08
CA GLY A 398 7.88 -6.12 -1.34
C GLY A 398 9.32 -6.40 -1.75
N VAL A 399 9.52 -7.38 -2.64
CA VAL A 399 10.83 -7.71 -3.21
C VAL A 399 10.71 -7.84 -4.72
N LEU A 400 11.71 -7.34 -5.45
CA LEU A 400 11.84 -7.56 -6.87
C LEU A 400 13.24 -8.11 -7.19
N VAL A 401 13.27 -9.23 -7.91
CA VAL A 401 14.53 -9.86 -8.35
C VAL A 401 14.84 -9.44 -9.77
N ASN A 402 16.06 -8.99 -10.00
CA ASN A 402 16.62 -8.56 -11.30
C ASN A 402 15.93 -7.37 -11.96
N ASP A 403 15.19 -6.56 -11.20
CA ASP A 403 14.65 -5.28 -11.69
C ASP A 403 14.38 -4.32 -10.52
N THR A 404 13.88 -3.12 -10.83
CA THR A 404 13.45 -2.12 -9.85
C THR A 404 12.08 -1.56 -10.24
N LEU A 405 11.30 -1.07 -9.27
CA LEU A 405 10.00 -0.39 -9.40
C LEU A 405 8.88 -1.18 -10.10
N MET A 406 9.17 -2.11 -11.02
CA MET A 406 8.17 -2.77 -11.87
C MET A 406 7.10 -3.57 -11.10
N HIS A 407 7.38 -3.99 -9.86
CA HIS A 407 6.36 -4.62 -9.00
C HIS A 407 5.21 -3.68 -8.63
N LEU A 408 5.40 -2.36 -8.74
CA LEU A 408 4.32 -1.36 -8.58
C LEU A 408 3.31 -1.39 -9.73
N GLN A 409 3.75 -1.80 -10.92
CA GLN A 409 2.91 -1.90 -12.11
C GLN A 409 2.13 -3.21 -12.16
N GLU A 410 2.54 -4.21 -11.38
CA GLU A 410 1.85 -5.50 -11.30
C GLU A 410 0.75 -5.43 -10.24
N LEU A 411 -0.41 -4.89 -10.60
CA LEU A 411 -1.53 -4.63 -9.69
C LEU A 411 -2.21 -5.91 -9.16
N SER A 412 -1.80 -7.10 -9.62
CA SER A 412 -2.21 -8.37 -9.02
C SER A 412 -1.50 -8.68 -7.71
N LEU A 413 -0.35 -8.02 -7.46
CA LEU A 413 0.39 -8.12 -6.22
C LEU A 413 -0.09 -7.06 -5.22
N PRO A 414 -0.37 -7.44 -3.96
CA PRO A 414 -0.65 -6.43 -2.94
C PRO A 414 0.61 -5.59 -2.69
N PHE A 415 0.44 -4.29 -2.59
CA PHE A 415 1.49 -3.34 -2.25
C PHE A 415 1.26 -2.79 -0.84
N GLY A 416 2.29 -2.81 -0.01
CA GLY A 416 2.25 -2.30 1.36
C GLY A 416 3.51 -2.63 2.16
N GLY A 417 3.72 -1.91 3.26
CA GLY A 417 4.88 -2.03 4.12
C GLY A 417 4.71 -3.00 5.30
N VAL A 418 5.78 -3.17 6.07
CA VAL A 418 5.84 -3.98 7.29
C VAL A 418 6.39 -3.16 8.44
N GLY A 419 5.61 -2.97 9.50
CA GLY A 419 6.03 -2.23 10.70
C GLY A 419 6.40 -0.76 10.40
N PRO A 420 7.68 -0.38 10.47
CA PRO A 420 8.11 1.00 10.21
C PRO A 420 7.85 1.49 8.78
N SER A 421 7.77 0.59 7.79
CA SER A 421 7.46 0.93 6.40
C SER A 421 5.97 0.98 6.09
N GLY A 422 5.10 0.54 7.01
CA GLY A 422 3.66 0.65 6.83
C GLY A 422 2.83 -0.45 7.48
N THR A 423 1.52 -0.35 7.30
CA THR A 423 0.54 -1.35 7.73
C THR A 423 -0.63 -1.38 6.77
N GLY A 424 -1.09 -2.57 6.44
CA GLY A 424 -2.08 -2.80 5.39
C GLY A 424 -1.42 -3.01 4.03
N GLY A 425 -2.22 -3.07 2.99
CA GLY A 425 -1.77 -3.18 1.61
C GLY A 425 -2.93 -2.97 0.65
N TYR A 426 -2.64 -2.51 -0.56
CA TYR A 426 -3.64 -2.16 -1.57
C TYR A 426 -3.18 -2.65 -2.95
N HIS A 427 -3.74 -2.22 -4.03
CA HIS A 427 -3.76 -2.67 -5.42
C HIS A 427 -4.76 -3.81 -5.68
N GLY A 428 -5.49 -3.68 -6.75
CA GLY A 428 -6.43 -4.70 -7.23
C GLY A 428 -7.40 -5.18 -6.15
N LYS A 429 -7.45 -6.50 -5.93
CA LYS A 429 -8.32 -7.09 -4.92
C LYS A 429 -8.00 -6.62 -3.49
N ALA A 430 -6.72 -6.40 -3.16
CA ALA A 430 -6.33 -5.93 -1.84
C ALA A 430 -6.92 -4.54 -1.54
N SER A 431 -7.01 -3.64 -2.54
CA SER A 431 -7.71 -2.37 -2.42
C SER A 431 -9.18 -2.54 -2.02
N PHE A 432 -9.90 -3.46 -2.67
CA PHE A 432 -11.28 -3.75 -2.30
C PHE A 432 -11.39 -4.31 -0.87
N ASP A 433 -10.52 -5.25 -0.52
CA ASP A 433 -10.55 -5.93 0.79
C ASP A 433 -10.24 -4.98 1.94
N ILE A 434 -9.25 -4.07 1.79
CA ILE A 434 -8.85 -3.17 2.87
C ILE A 434 -9.92 -2.14 3.23
N PHE A 435 -10.80 -1.79 2.28
CA PHE A 435 -11.92 -0.87 2.48
C PHE A 435 -13.25 -1.57 2.77
N THR A 436 -13.25 -2.91 2.94
CA THR A 436 -14.43 -3.68 3.32
C THR A 436 -14.27 -4.32 4.70
N HIS A 437 -15.40 -4.58 5.36
CA HIS A 437 -15.51 -5.42 6.53
C HIS A 437 -16.06 -6.79 6.13
N GLU A 438 -15.41 -7.86 6.58
CA GLU A 438 -15.87 -9.23 6.41
C GLU A 438 -16.88 -9.60 7.49
N ARG A 439 -18.17 -9.37 7.20
CA ARG A 439 -19.24 -9.71 8.13
C ARG A 439 -19.59 -11.19 8.06
N SER A 440 -19.19 -11.94 9.10
CA SER A 440 -19.59 -13.33 9.24
C SER A 440 -21.11 -13.44 9.42
N THR A 441 -21.74 -14.28 8.61
CA THR A 441 -23.20 -14.45 8.63
C THR A 441 -23.56 -15.93 8.66
N MET A 442 -24.43 -16.28 9.61
CA MET A 442 -24.98 -17.63 9.73
C MET A 442 -26.51 -17.54 9.77
N VAL A 443 -27.16 -18.29 8.91
CA VAL A 443 -28.61 -18.39 8.87
C VAL A 443 -29.00 -19.81 9.28
N LYS A 444 -29.63 -19.93 10.43
CA LYS A 444 -30.18 -21.19 10.92
C LYS A 444 -31.66 -21.29 10.54
N SER A 445 -32.11 -22.53 10.27
CA SER A 445 -33.52 -22.80 10.10
C SER A 445 -34.22 -22.77 11.51
N ALA A 446 -35.39 -22.20 11.55
CA ALA A 446 -36.24 -22.30 12.74
C ALA A 446 -36.90 -23.71 12.88
N ALA A 447 -36.81 -24.56 11.85
CA ALA A 447 -37.22 -25.93 11.90
C ALA A 447 -36.17 -26.78 12.69
N MET A 448 -36.55 -28.00 13.07
CA MET A 448 -35.68 -28.95 13.78
C MET A 448 -35.29 -28.49 15.19
N GLU A 449 -36.16 -27.80 15.89
CA GLU A 449 -35.92 -27.32 17.26
C GLU A 449 -35.64 -28.44 18.24
N SER A 450 -36.20 -29.63 18.00
CA SER A 450 -35.90 -30.83 18.79
C SER A 450 -34.41 -31.23 18.80
N LEU A 451 -33.70 -31.01 17.71
CA LEU A 451 -32.24 -31.22 17.67
C LEU A 451 -31.48 -30.10 18.40
N ASN A 452 -31.97 -28.88 18.29
CA ASN A 452 -31.35 -27.72 18.96
C ASN A 452 -31.59 -27.77 20.49
N SER A 453 -32.65 -28.42 20.97
CA SER A 453 -32.99 -28.53 22.40
C SER A 453 -31.89 -29.23 23.22
N THR A 454 -31.05 -30.06 22.58
CA THR A 454 -29.90 -30.71 23.25
C THR A 454 -28.90 -29.75 23.85
N ARG A 455 -28.84 -28.50 23.38
CA ARG A 455 -27.96 -27.44 23.89
C ARG A 455 -28.60 -26.60 25.01
N TYR A 456 -29.89 -26.83 25.34
CA TYR A 456 -30.60 -26.04 26.33
C TYR A 456 -30.59 -26.71 27.70
N PRO A 457 -30.64 -25.92 28.79
CA PRO A 457 -30.83 -26.49 30.13
C PRO A 457 -32.16 -27.24 30.24
N PRO A 458 -32.29 -28.22 31.20
CA PRO A 458 -31.23 -28.70 32.06
C PRO A 458 -30.13 -29.44 31.26
N TYR A 459 -28.87 -29.27 31.70
CA TYR A 459 -27.72 -29.94 31.08
C TYR A 459 -27.58 -31.33 31.71
N THR A 460 -27.61 -32.36 30.86
CA THR A 460 -27.45 -33.75 31.27
C THR A 460 -26.21 -34.37 30.62
N ASN A 461 -25.69 -35.45 31.22
CA ASN A 461 -24.56 -36.17 30.62
C ASN A 461 -24.88 -36.71 29.21
N ASP A 462 -26.11 -37.09 28.96
CA ASP A 462 -26.53 -37.58 27.65
C ASP A 462 -26.58 -36.47 26.62
N LYS A 463 -27.10 -35.29 26.95
CA LYS A 463 -27.02 -34.09 26.09
C LYS A 463 -25.57 -33.70 25.79
N TYR A 464 -24.68 -33.75 26.80
CA TYR A 464 -23.27 -33.46 26.61
C TYR A 464 -22.59 -34.42 25.62
N LYS A 465 -22.85 -35.74 25.74
CA LYS A 465 -22.29 -36.74 24.83
C LYS A 465 -22.77 -36.55 23.42
N LEU A 466 -24.06 -36.26 23.21
CA LEU A 466 -24.65 -36.01 21.88
C LEU A 466 -24.07 -34.73 21.26
N LEU A 467 -24.01 -33.64 22.03
CA LEU A 467 -23.45 -32.39 21.58
C LEU A 467 -21.96 -32.51 21.24
N SER A 468 -21.19 -33.21 22.09
CA SER A 468 -19.78 -33.48 21.84
C SER A 468 -19.57 -34.22 20.51
N PHE A 469 -20.41 -35.24 20.23
CA PHE A 469 -20.37 -35.92 18.94
C PHE A 469 -20.68 -34.98 17.77
N MET A 470 -21.69 -34.12 17.89
CA MET A 470 -22.05 -33.17 16.85
C MET A 470 -20.93 -32.13 16.56
N VAL A 471 -20.11 -31.84 17.58
CA VAL A 471 -18.97 -30.90 17.47
C VAL A 471 -17.72 -31.59 16.96
N TYR A 472 -17.34 -32.71 17.54
CA TYR A 472 -16.07 -33.40 17.26
C TYR A 472 -16.16 -34.43 16.15
N GLY A 473 -17.39 -34.89 15.83
CA GLY A 473 -17.63 -35.90 14.79
C GLY A 473 -17.19 -37.31 15.22
N PHE A 474 -16.99 -38.17 14.22
CA PHE A 474 -16.51 -39.52 14.43
C PHE A 474 -15.01 -39.58 14.71
N PRO A 475 -14.54 -40.41 15.63
CA PRO A 475 -13.13 -40.72 15.83
C PRO A 475 -12.47 -41.26 14.56
N ALA A 476 -11.14 -41.19 14.45
CA ALA A 476 -10.41 -41.64 13.28
C ALA A 476 -10.49 -43.15 13.03
N SER A 477 -10.45 -43.98 14.11
CA SER A 477 -10.43 -45.46 13.96
C SER A 477 -11.80 -46.04 13.69
N ILE A 478 -11.87 -47.08 12.87
CA ILE A 478 -13.14 -47.75 12.50
C ILE A 478 -13.87 -48.32 13.71
N GLY A 479 -13.16 -48.98 14.63
CA GLY A 479 -13.78 -49.54 15.84
C GLY A 479 -14.36 -48.47 16.75
N ALA A 480 -13.66 -47.31 16.90
CA ALA A 480 -14.18 -46.19 17.66
C ALA A 480 -15.37 -45.52 16.94
N LYS A 481 -15.41 -45.47 15.61
CA LYS A 481 -16.57 -44.98 14.85
C LYS A 481 -17.81 -45.77 15.13
N ILE A 482 -17.72 -47.13 15.10
CA ILE A 482 -18.82 -48.03 15.37
C ILE A 482 -19.31 -47.84 16.80
N LYS A 483 -18.41 -47.83 17.78
CA LYS A 483 -18.75 -47.62 19.20
C LYS A 483 -19.44 -46.27 19.43
N THR A 484 -18.93 -45.21 18.83
CA THR A 484 -19.51 -43.84 18.91
C THR A 484 -20.90 -43.81 18.26
N PHE A 485 -21.09 -44.45 17.12
CA PHE A 485 -22.38 -44.51 16.42
C PHE A 485 -23.46 -45.15 17.30
N PHE A 486 -23.19 -46.31 17.91
CA PHE A 486 -24.14 -46.95 18.84
C PHE A 486 -24.37 -46.13 20.10
N ALA A 487 -23.34 -45.51 20.67
CA ALA A 487 -23.50 -44.64 21.82
C ALA A 487 -24.40 -43.43 21.50
N VAL A 488 -24.25 -42.80 20.33
CA VAL A 488 -25.11 -41.70 19.88
C VAL A 488 -26.56 -42.15 19.69
N LEU A 489 -26.80 -43.33 19.11
CA LEU A 489 -28.16 -43.86 18.96
C LEU A 489 -28.83 -44.07 20.31
N VAL A 490 -28.14 -44.67 21.27
CA VAL A 490 -28.68 -44.92 22.62
C VAL A 490 -28.98 -43.60 23.35
N VAL A 491 -28.05 -42.65 23.29
CA VAL A 491 -28.22 -41.32 23.90
C VAL A 491 -29.37 -40.54 23.26
N SER A 492 -29.48 -40.55 21.94
CA SER A 492 -30.58 -39.89 21.22
C SER A 492 -31.93 -40.46 21.57
N TYR A 493 -32.01 -41.80 21.70
CA TYR A 493 -33.23 -42.50 22.11
C TYR A 493 -33.65 -42.15 23.58
N ARG A 494 -32.68 -42.08 24.52
CA ARG A 494 -32.94 -41.65 25.89
C ARG A 494 -33.46 -40.23 25.99
N ILE A 495 -32.84 -39.29 25.25
CA ILE A 495 -33.27 -37.89 25.19
C ILE A 495 -34.70 -37.82 24.64
N PHE A 496 -35.01 -38.58 23.57
CA PHE A 496 -36.33 -38.58 22.96
C PHE A 496 -37.41 -39.12 23.94
N LEU A 497 -37.10 -40.07 24.78
CA LEU A 497 -38.01 -40.63 25.80
C LEU A 497 -38.08 -39.82 27.11
N GLY A 498 -37.32 -38.73 27.25
CA GLY A 498 -37.21 -37.98 28.50
C GLY A 498 -36.59 -38.76 29.66
N LYS A 499 -35.79 -39.83 29.37
CA LYS A 499 -35.09 -40.70 30.34
C LYS A 499 -33.59 -40.42 30.37
N GLU A 500 -33.24 -39.13 30.39
CA GLU A 500 -31.84 -38.66 30.35
C GLU A 500 -31.12 -39.04 31.66
N SER A 501 -29.83 -39.39 31.60
CA SER A 501 -28.98 -39.56 32.78
C SER A 501 -28.50 -38.19 33.25
N GLU A 502 -28.67 -37.93 34.55
CA GLU A 502 -28.15 -36.72 35.22
C GLU A 502 -26.64 -36.53 35.03
#